data_a3d21390593676982b60c4a925407e45
#
_entry.id   a3d21390593676982b60c4a925407e45
#
_cell.length_a   1.000
_cell.length_b   1.000
_cell.length_c   1.000
_cell.angle_alpha   90.00
_cell.angle_beta   90.00
_cell.angle_gamma   90.00
#
_symmetry.space_group_name_H-M   'P 1'
#
loop_
_entity.id
_entity.type
_entity.pdbx_description
1 polymer ?
#
loop_
_entity_poly.entity_id
_entity_poly.type
_entity_poly.pdbx_seq_one_letter_code
_entity_poly.pdbx_strand_id
1 'polypeptide(L)'
;MTLTNLIDLLAEWLPDGRRIGREWVALNPTRADRSPGSFRINMDNCLWADFATDDKGGDAISLFAYLNGLQQGQAARALAQRLGVQA
;
A
#
# COMPACT_ATOMS: atom_id res chain seq x y z
N MET A 1 11.28 -3.87 -19.10
CA MET A 1 11.38 -4.05 -17.65
C MET A 1 10.14 -4.74 -17.12
N THR A 2 10.34 -5.75 -16.34
CA THR A 2 9.22 -6.38 -15.68
C THR A 2 8.76 -5.48 -14.55
N LEU A 3 7.51 -5.07 -14.58
CA LEU A 3 6.97 -4.29 -13.49
C LEU A 3 6.89 -5.17 -12.24
N THR A 4 7.28 -4.62 -11.11
CA THR A 4 7.09 -5.29 -9.85
C THR A 4 5.58 -5.46 -9.65
N ASN A 5 5.19 -6.68 -9.39
CA ASN A 5 3.79 -7.00 -9.15
C ASN A 5 3.32 -6.27 -7.89
N LEU A 6 2.12 -5.72 -7.94
CA LEU A 6 1.54 -5.05 -6.78
C LEU A 6 1.51 -5.98 -5.56
N ILE A 7 1.24 -7.27 -5.77
CA ILE A 7 1.23 -8.24 -4.68
C ILE A 7 2.60 -8.30 -4.01
N ASP A 8 3.68 -8.26 -4.79
CA ASP A 8 5.04 -8.29 -4.24
C ASP A 8 5.32 -7.05 -3.40
N LEU A 9 4.87 -5.88 -3.87
CA LEU A 9 5.01 -4.65 -3.10
C LEU A 9 4.22 -4.72 -1.80
N LEU A 10 3.00 -5.22 -1.85
CA LEU A 10 2.17 -5.33 -0.65
C LEU A 10 2.77 -6.32 0.34
N ALA A 11 3.33 -7.42 -0.13
CA ALA A 11 4.01 -8.38 0.74
C ALA A 11 5.24 -7.77 1.40
N GLU A 12 5.94 -6.89 0.70
CA GLU A 12 7.10 -6.18 1.25
C GLU A 12 6.68 -5.11 2.26
N TRP A 13 5.67 -4.30 1.90
CA TRP A 13 5.23 -3.17 2.73
C TRP A 13 4.39 -3.62 3.92
N LEU A 14 3.59 -4.67 3.73
CA LEU A 14 2.62 -5.15 4.71
C LEU A 14 2.76 -6.66 4.86
N PRO A 15 3.89 -7.12 5.43
CA PRO A 15 4.20 -8.56 5.46
C PRO A 15 3.24 -9.38 6.32
N ASP A 16 2.51 -8.74 7.24
CA ASP A 16 1.51 -9.44 8.07
C ASP A 16 0.19 -9.67 7.34
N GLY A 17 0.07 -9.15 6.12
CA GLY A 17 -1.17 -9.24 5.37
C GLY A 17 -1.39 -10.60 4.75
N ARG A 18 -2.62 -10.80 4.30
CA ARG A 18 -3.03 -12.02 3.60
C ARG A 18 -3.99 -11.67 2.48
N ARG A 19 -4.05 -12.52 1.50
CA ARG A 19 -4.97 -12.37 0.37
C ARG A 19 -6.34 -12.92 0.78
N ILE A 20 -7.37 -12.08 0.63
CA ILE A 20 -8.75 -12.49 0.83
C ILE A 20 -9.51 -12.01 -0.41
N GLY A 21 -9.85 -12.94 -1.30
CA GLY A 21 -10.45 -12.59 -2.57
C GLY A 21 -9.47 -11.75 -3.39
N ARG A 22 -9.89 -10.55 -3.76
CA ARG A 22 -9.05 -9.61 -4.53
C ARG A 22 -8.37 -8.59 -3.65
N GLU A 23 -8.41 -8.75 -2.34
CA GLU A 23 -7.86 -7.78 -1.43
C GLU A 23 -6.69 -8.34 -0.64
N TRP A 24 -5.76 -7.45 -0.35
CA TRP A 24 -4.71 -7.68 0.63
C TRP A 24 -5.20 -7.05 1.92
N VAL A 25 -5.39 -7.86 2.95
CA VAL A 25 -5.91 -7.42 4.24
C VAL A 25 -4.79 -7.51 5.26
N ALA A 26 -4.51 -6.41 5.93
CA ALA A 26 -3.35 -6.30 6.80
C ALA A 26 -3.63 -5.42 8.00
N LEU A 27 -2.73 -5.45 8.95
CA LEU A 27 -2.69 -4.45 10.02
C LEU A 27 -2.19 -3.14 9.43
N ASN A 28 -2.76 -2.02 9.88
CA ASN A 28 -2.31 -0.71 9.44
C ASN A 28 -1.12 -0.27 10.29
N PRO A 29 0.09 -0.19 9.71
CA PRO A 29 1.29 0.15 10.49
C PRO A 29 1.34 1.61 10.91
N THR A 30 0.46 2.47 10.40
CA THR A 30 0.46 3.89 10.76
C THR A 30 -0.27 4.14 12.08
N ARG A 31 -0.92 3.13 12.63
CA ARG A 31 -1.64 3.23 13.91
C ARG A 31 -1.50 1.93 14.69
N ALA A 32 -1.93 1.94 15.94
CA ALA A 32 -1.91 0.76 16.79
C ALA A 32 -3.07 -0.18 16.43
N ASP A 33 -2.97 -0.83 15.29
CA ASP A 33 -3.97 -1.75 14.79
C ASP A 33 -3.68 -3.14 15.36
N ARG A 34 -4.68 -3.79 15.94
CA ARG A 34 -4.49 -5.04 16.66
C ARG A 34 -4.98 -6.27 15.92
N SER A 35 -5.87 -6.11 14.97
CA SER A 35 -6.41 -7.24 14.21
C SER A 35 -6.70 -6.82 12.79
N PRO A 36 -6.40 -7.68 11.81
CA PRO A 36 -6.68 -7.34 10.41
C PRO A 36 -8.18 -7.31 10.15
N GLY A 37 -8.58 -6.51 9.18
CA GLY A 37 -9.97 -6.45 8.75
C GLY A 37 -10.37 -5.09 8.23
N SER A 38 -9.91 -4.00 8.84
CA SER A 38 -10.29 -2.66 8.41
C SER A 38 -9.38 -2.06 7.35
N PHE A 39 -8.11 -2.47 7.29
CA PHE A 39 -7.15 -1.94 6.31
C PHE A 39 -7.03 -2.91 5.14
N ARG A 40 -7.48 -2.47 3.97
CA ARG A 40 -7.59 -3.32 2.79
C ARG A 40 -7.09 -2.62 1.55
N ILE A 41 -6.40 -3.35 0.70
CA ILE A 41 -5.88 -2.86 -0.57
C ILE A 41 -6.39 -3.80 -1.67
N ASN A 42 -7.07 -3.26 -2.67
CA ASN A 42 -7.50 -4.05 -3.84
C ASN A 42 -6.28 -4.36 -4.69
N MET A 43 -6.03 -5.63 -4.96
CA MET A 43 -4.84 -6.06 -5.68
C MET A 43 -4.92 -5.84 -7.20
N ASP A 44 -6.10 -5.54 -7.72
CA ASP A 44 -6.27 -5.29 -9.16
C ASP A 44 -6.04 -3.83 -9.52
N ASN A 45 -6.48 -2.90 -8.68
CA ASN A 45 -6.47 -1.46 -9.01
C ASN A 45 -5.80 -0.59 -7.95
N CYS A 46 -5.30 -1.20 -6.88
CA CYS A 46 -4.65 -0.50 -5.76
C CYS A 46 -5.53 0.54 -5.05
N LEU A 47 -6.84 0.41 -5.14
CA LEU A 47 -7.71 1.18 -4.26
C LEU A 47 -7.52 0.66 -2.84
N TRP A 48 -7.26 1.56 -1.91
CA TRP A 48 -7.01 1.14 -0.53
C TRP A 48 -7.81 2.00 0.44
N ALA A 49 -8.12 1.44 1.57
CA ALA A 49 -8.85 2.15 2.62
C ALA A 49 -8.63 1.49 3.96
N ASP A 50 -8.68 2.31 5.00
CA ASP A 50 -8.83 1.81 6.37
C ASP A 50 -10.22 2.22 6.85
N PHE A 51 -11.12 1.26 6.95
CA PHE A 51 -12.50 1.51 7.31
C PHE A 51 -12.68 1.94 8.77
N ALA A 52 -11.65 1.76 9.59
CA ALA A 52 -11.71 2.22 10.98
C ALA A 52 -11.39 3.70 11.11
N THR A 53 -10.59 4.25 10.19
CA THR A 53 -10.15 5.65 10.24
C THR A 53 -10.69 6.49 9.09
N ASP A 54 -11.26 5.85 8.07
CA ASP A 54 -11.72 6.48 6.84
C ASP A 54 -10.59 7.06 5.98
N ASP A 55 -9.34 6.66 6.23
CA ASP A 55 -8.22 6.99 5.35
C ASP A 55 -8.33 6.15 4.09
N LYS A 56 -8.01 6.73 2.94
CA LYS A 56 -8.14 6.01 1.67
C LYS A 56 -7.32 6.67 0.57
N GLY A 57 -7.10 5.92 -0.49
CA GLY A 57 -6.43 6.39 -1.68
C GLY A 57 -6.65 5.45 -2.86
N GLY A 58 -6.12 5.81 -4.02
CA GLY A 58 -6.46 5.13 -5.25
C GLY A 58 -5.28 4.58 -6.04
N ASP A 59 -4.05 4.65 -5.56
CA ASP A 59 -2.90 4.13 -6.30
C ASP A 59 -1.76 3.77 -5.36
N ALA A 60 -0.71 3.16 -5.92
CA ALA A 60 0.44 2.71 -5.14
C ALA A 60 1.22 3.89 -4.56
N ILE A 61 1.25 5.02 -5.24
CA ILE A 61 1.96 6.20 -4.76
C ILE A 61 1.29 6.74 -3.50
N SER A 62 -0.04 6.87 -3.51
CA SER A 62 -0.77 7.35 -2.35
C SER A 62 -0.64 6.38 -1.18
N LEU A 63 -0.64 5.07 -1.45
CA LEU A 63 -0.44 4.07 -0.42
C LEU A 63 0.96 4.19 0.19
N PHE A 64 1.97 4.30 -0.64
CA PHE A 64 3.36 4.44 -0.17
C PHE A 64 3.53 5.71 0.65
N ALA A 65 2.93 6.81 0.20
CA ALA A 65 2.95 8.08 0.93
C ALA A 65 2.31 7.92 2.31
N TYR A 66 1.16 7.28 2.34
CA TYR A 66 0.42 7.05 3.59
C TYR A 66 1.24 6.21 4.58
N LEU A 67 1.80 5.11 4.09
CA LEU A 67 2.54 4.18 4.95
C LEU A 67 3.82 4.79 5.52
N ASN A 68 4.41 5.77 4.81
CA ASN A 68 5.71 6.34 5.19
C ASN A 68 5.62 7.78 5.66
N GLY A 69 4.42 8.35 5.74
CA GLY A 69 4.24 9.73 6.18
C GLY A 69 4.86 10.74 5.23
N LEU A 70 4.80 10.47 3.92
CA LEU A 70 5.39 11.31 2.89
C LEU A 70 4.33 12.11 2.15
N GLN A 71 4.75 13.24 1.57
CA GLN A 71 3.92 13.94 0.61
C GLN A 71 3.91 13.18 -0.71
N GLN A 72 2.91 13.43 -1.53
CA GLN A 72 2.70 12.70 -2.78
C GLN A 72 3.93 12.76 -3.70
N GLY A 73 4.51 13.94 -3.88
CA GLY A 73 5.70 14.09 -4.73
C GLY A 73 6.91 13.36 -4.21
N GLN A 74 7.10 13.36 -2.88
CA GLN A 74 8.19 12.63 -2.26
C GLN A 74 8.01 11.12 -2.44
N ALA A 75 6.78 10.65 -2.28
CA ALA A 75 6.46 9.23 -2.43
C ALA A 75 6.68 8.78 -3.88
N ALA A 76 6.28 9.61 -4.85
CA ALA A 76 6.46 9.27 -6.26
C ALA A 76 7.94 9.09 -6.60
N ARG A 77 8.80 9.99 -6.12
CA ARG A 77 10.24 9.90 -6.36
C ARG A 77 10.86 8.70 -5.68
N ALA A 78 10.50 8.47 -4.42
CA ALA A 78 11.04 7.35 -3.66
C ALA A 78 10.62 6.01 -4.27
N LEU A 79 9.37 5.92 -4.70
CA LEU A 79 8.87 4.69 -5.29
C LEU A 79 9.49 4.44 -6.66
N ALA A 80 9.70 5.50 -7.46
CA ALA A 80 10.37 5.37 -8.74
C ALA A 80 11.80 4.85 -8.56
N GLN A 81 12.54 5.37 -7.59
CA GLN A 81 13.89 4.89 -7.27
C GLN A 81 13.85 3.44 -6.80
N ARG A 82 12.88 3.09 -5.99
CA ARG A 82 12.73 1.74 -5.45
C ARG A 82 12.48 0.72 -6.56
N LEU A 83 11.73 1.12 -7.60
CA LEU A 83 11.41 0.26 -8.73
C LEU A 83 12.44 0.33 -9.86
N GLY A 84 13.46 1.17 -9.73
CA GLY A 84 14.47 1.35 -10.75
C GLY A 84 13.99 2.12 -11.97
N VAL A 85 12.95 2.91 -11.82
CA VAL A 85 12.38 3.71 -12.91
C VAL A 85 13.08 5.07 -12.95
N GLN A 86 13.50 5.47 -14.15
CA GLN A 86 14.07 6.79 -14.35
C GLN A 86 12.93 7.80 -14.41
N ALA A 87 13.01 8.80 -13.58
CA ALA A 87 12.02 9.87 -13.59
C ALA A 87 12.35 10.90 -14.68
#